data_2f2db795289665896d3364de53d1e6a1
#
_entry.id   2f2db795289665896d3364de53d1e6a1
#
_cell.length_a   1.000
_cell.length_b   1.000
_cell.length_c   1.000
_cell.angle_alpha   90.00
_cell.angle_beta   90.00
_cell.angle_gamma   90.00
#
_symmetry.space_group_name_H-M   'P 1'
#
loop_
_entity.id
_entity.type
_entity.pdbx_description
1 polymer ?
#
loop_
_entity_poly.entity_id
_entity_poly.type
_entity_poly.pdbx_seq_one_letter_code
_entity_poly.pdbx_strand_id
1 'polypeptide(L)'
;NVIESNAIGDVLMVQADFDPFYTLQAVTLAFGIDAKPIDIKVSGKAPGPGGAILEFENNRFANLTFIAYPSEFPEVTEITGTKGRITLEQPAHCPTSLTVRIPPITPSRYMRDNTPSPSQRFDYPLPSSVSVPRAFVNQQGFIYMIEAIHRCLAARLLECPQFNKQDSLHLMEILHGVLKYR
;
A
#
# COMPACT_ATOMS: atom_id res chain seq x y z
N ASN A 1 14.05 2.82 -4.14
CA ASN A 1 12.81 2.10 -3.89
C ASN A 1 13.11 0.61 -3.67
N VAL A 2 12.64 0.05 -2.54
CA VAL A 2 12.94 -1.35 -2.13
C VAL A 2 12.34 -2.37 -3.11
N ILE A 3 11.18 -2.05 -3.68
CA ILE A 3 10.52 -2.91 -4.69
C ILE A 3 11.30 -2.85 -6.00
N GLU A 4 11.61 -1.68 -6.49
CA GLU A 4 12.37 -1.48 -7.74
C GLU A 4 13.79 -2.07 -7.68
N SER A 5 14.41 -2.08 -6.49
CA SER A 5 15.72 -2.72 -6.30
C SER A 5 15.66 -4.26 -6.31
N ASN A 6 14.47 -4.85 -6.46
CA ASN A 6 14.23 -6.29 -6.41
C ASN A 6 14.70 -6.96 -5.10
N ALA A 7 14.74 -6.19 -4.00
CA ALA A 7 15.22 -6.68 -2.70
C ALA A 7 14.34 -7.80 -2.14
N ILE A 8 13.04 -7.76 -2.39
CA ILE A 8 12.08 -8.81 -1.96
C ILE A 8 11.72 -9.79 -3.09
N GLY A 9 12.35 -9.67 -4.26
CA GLY A 9 12.01 -10.46 -5.44
C GLY A 9 10.69 -10.02 -6.10
N ASP A 10 10.08 -10.93 -6.88
CA ASP A 10 8.80 -10.68 -7.50
C ASP A 10 7.71 -10.55 -6.44
N VAL A 11 6.92 -9.48 -6.51
CA VAL A 11 5.82 -9.27 -5.56
C VAL A 11 4.68 -10.25 -5.86
N LEU A 12 4.27 -10.98 -4.82
CA LEU A 12 3.24 -12.01 -4.92
C LEU A 12 1.95 -11.62 -4.21
N MET A 13 2.06 -10.92 -3.07
CA MET A 13 0.90 -10.66 -2.22
C MET A 13 0.99 -9.29 -1.58
N VAL A 14 -0.18 -8.64 -1.47
CA VAL A 14 -0.40 -7.44 -0.65
C VAL A 14 -1.48 -7.75 0.38
N GLN A 15 -1.21 -7.42 1.64
CA GLN A 15 -2.20 -7.39 2.71
C GLN A 15 -2.27 -5.97 3.24
N ALA A 16 -3.46 -5.38 3.26
CA ALA A 16 -3.64 -4.03 3.74
C ALA A 16 -4.98 -3.87 4.46
N ASP A 17 -4.97 -3.10 5.52
CA ASP A 17 -6.15 -2.77 6.29
C ASP A 17 -6.30 -1.27 6.46
N PHE A 18 -7.43 -0.74 6.15
CA PHE A 18 -7.88 0.64 6.36
C PHE A 18 -9.11 0.95 5.49
N ASP A 19 -9.13 2.13 4.88
CA ASP A 19 -10.13 2.56 3.90
C ASP A 19 -9.86 1.91 2.53
N PRO A 20 -10.89 1.54 1.76
CA PRO A 20 -10.72 0.91 0.46
C PRO A 20 -9.81 1.66 -0.51
N PHE A 21 -9.87 3.00 -0.49
CA PHE A 21 -9.06 3.81 -1.39
C PHE A 21 -7.55 3.70 -1.07
N TYR A 22 -7.19 3.81 0.21
CA TYR A 22 -5.78 3.71 0.64
C TYR A 22 -5.22 2.31 0.46
N THR A 23 -6.00 1.28 0.77
CA THR A 23 -5.57 -0.11 0.57
C THR A 23 -5.33 -0.43 -0.90
N LEU A 24 -6.16 0.10 -1.80
CA LEU A 24 -5.96 -0.04 -3.25
C LEU A 24 -4.75 0.75 -3.76
N GLN A 25 -4.43 1.90 -3.19
CA GLN A 25 -3.18 2.60 -3.50
C GLN A 25 -1.96 1.74 -3.14
N ALA A 26 -1.99 1.03 -2.01
CA ALA A 26 -0.92 0.10 -1.65
C ALA A 26 -0.78 -1.04 -2.67
N VAL A 27 -1.89 -1.55 -3.21
CA VAL A 27 -1.89 -2.57 -4.27
C VAL A 27 -1.25 -2.04 -5.55
N THR A 28 -1.66 -0.85 -6.01
CA THR A 28 -1.08 -0.24 -7.22
C THR A 28 0.39 0.11 -7.06
N LEU A 29 0.81 0.52 -5.85
CA LEU A 29 2.21 0.74 -5.52
C LEU A 29 3.04 -0.54 -5.63
N ALA A 30 2.46 -1.67 -5.21
CA ALA A 30 3.16 -2.94 -5.12
C ALA A 30 3.19 -3.73 -6.44
N PHE A 31 2.08 -3.74 -7.17
CA PHE A 31 1.93 -4.53 -8.42
C PHE A 31 2.16 -3.70 -9.69
N GLY A 32 2.25 -2.40 -9.56
CA GLY A 32 2.29 -1.44 -10.66
C GLY A 32 0.92 -0.83 -10.93
N ILE A 33 0.94 0.41 -11.39
CA ILE A 33 -0.28 1.19 -11.60
C ILE A 33 -1.19 0.60 -12.70
N ASP A 34 -0.62 -0.09 -13.67
CA ASP A 34 -1.36 -0.71 -14.77
C ASP A 34 -1.90 -2.12 -14.43
N ALA A 35 -1.59 -2.64 -13.25
CA ALA A 35 -2.01 -3.97 -12.84
C ALA A 35 -3.54 -4.03 -12.65
N LYS A 36 -4.22 -4.84 -13.47
CA LYS A 36 -5.67 -5.04 -13.40
C LYS A 36 -5.99 -6.36 -12.72
N PRO A 37 -6.92 -6.37 -11.73
CA PRO A 37 -7.40 -7.62 -11.19
C PRO A 37 -8.20 -8.39 -12.26
N ILE A 38 -7.98 -9.71 -12.30
CA ILE A 38 -8.74 -10.64 -13.16
C ILE A 38 -10.01 -11.13 -12.47
N ASP A 39 -10.04 -11.06 -11.13
CA ASP A 39 -11.23 -11.36 -10.32
C ASP A 39 -11.24 -10.50 -9.04
N ILE A 40 -12.44 -10.16 -8.57
CA ILE A 40 -12.67 -9.37 -7.35
C ILE A 40 -13.75 -10.07 -6.54
N LYS A 41 -13.38 -10.54 -5.34
CA LYS A 41 -14.31 -11.14 -4.37
C LYS A 41 -14.47 -10.21 -3.18
N VAL A 42 -15.68 -9.79 -2.87
CA VAL A 42 -15.96 -8.85 -1.79
C VAL A 42 -16.90 -9.47 -0.76
N SER A 43 -16.64 -9.21 0.49
CA SER A 43 -17.49 -9.61 1.62
C SER A 43 -17.70 -8.43 2.56
N GLY A 44 -18.86 -8.40 3.19
CA GLY A 44 -19.26 -7.33 4.10
C GLY A 44 -20.36 -6.46 3.50
N LYS A 45 -20.87 -5.54 4.32
CA LYS A 45 -21.96 -4.62 3.93
C LYS A 45 -21.69 -3.22 4.46
N ALA A 46 -21.60 -2.25 3.56
CA ALA A 46 -21.46 -0.85 3.96
C ALA A 46 -22.69 -0.37 4.77
N PRO A 47 -22.50 0.47 5.80
CA PRO A 47 -21.25 1.08 6.26
C PRO A 47 -20.44 0.23 7.26
N GLY A 48 -20.64 -1.06 7.34
CA GLY A 48 -19.92 -1.95 8.27
C GLY A 48 -18.56 -2.42 7.78
N PRO A 49 -17.91 -3.30 8.56
CA PRO A 49 -16.65 -3.91 8.18
C PRO A 49 -16.83 -4.79 6.94
N GLY A 50 -15.76 -4.92 6.18
CA GLY A 50 -15.74 -5.77 5.00
C GLY A 50 -14.33 -6.03 4.53
N GLY A 51 -14.21 -6.78 3.45
CA GLY A 51 -12.93 -7.06 2.84
C GLY A 51 -13.08 -7.43 1.38
N ALA A 52 -11.96 -7.39 0.68
CA ALA A 52 -11.87 -7.81 -0.71
C ALA A 52 -10.63 -8.66 -0.94
N ILE A 53 -10.77 -9.67 -1.80
CA ILE A 53 -9.66 -10.39 -2.40
C ILE A 53 -9.64 -10.02 -3.88
N LEU A 54 -8.51 -9.50 -4.34
CA LEU A 54 -8.27 -9.18 -5.74
C LEU A 54 -7.25 -10.18 -6.27
N GLU A 55 -7.61 -10.90 -7.31
CA GLU A 55 -6.72 -11.84 -8.00
C GLU A 55 -6.13 -11.16 -9.24
N PHE A 56 -4.84 -11.37 -9.47
CA PHE A 56 -4.11 -10.80 -10.60
C PHE A 56 -3.40 -11.92 -11.38
N GLU A 57 -2.96 -11.62 -12.58
CA GLU A 57 -2.12 -12.55 -13.34
C GLU A 57 -0.88 -12.99 -12.55
N ASN A 58 -0.28 -14.12 -12.97
CA ASN A 58 0.90 -14.71 -12.36
C ASN A 58 0.74 -15.10 -10.89
N ASN A 59 -0.47 -15.55 -10.49
CA ASN A 59 -0.81 -15.98 -9.13
C ASN A 59 -0.54 -14.89 -8.05
N ARG A 60 -0.66 -13.64 -8.40
CA ARG A 60 -0.60 -12.53 -7.46
C ARG A 60 -1.98 -12.23 -6.89
N PHE A 61 -2.06 -11.86 -5.64
CA PHE A 61 -3.32 -11.43 -5.06
C PHE A 61 -3.16 -10.36 -3.98
N ALA A 62 -4.23 -9.59 -3.75
CA ALA A 62 -4.33 -8.68 -2.63
C ALA A 62 -5.46 -9.10 -1.69
N ASN A 63 -5.21 -9.06 -0.40
CA ASN A 63 -6.19 -9.27 0.66
C ASN A 63 -6.37 -7.95 1.42
N LEU A 64 -7.55 -7.36 1.30
CA LEU A 64 -7.86 -6.03 1.83
C LEU A 64 -8.97 -6.14 2.87
N THR A 65 -8.80 -5.45 3.99
CA THR A 65 -9.83 -5.31 4.99
C THR A 65 -10.24 -3.87 5.16
N PHE A 66 -11.54 -3.65 5.25
CA PHE A 66 -12.13 -2.33 5.35
C PHE A 66 -12.93 -2.24 6.62
N ILE A 67 -12.76 -1.17 7.34
CA ILE A 67 -13.63 -0.85 8.45
C ILE A 67 -14.09 0.60 8.29
N ALA A 68 -15.39 0.81 8.35
CA ALA A 68 -15.95 2.13 8.41
C ALA A 68 -16.34 2.41 9.85
N TYR A 69 -15.60 3.26 10.54
CA TYR A 69 -15.90 3.84 11.85
C TYR A 69 -15.55 3.11 13.15
N PRO A 70 -15.45 3.90 14.21
CA PRO A 70 -14.24 4.51 14.73
C PRO A 70 -13.62 3.60 15.76
N SER A 71 -12.98 2.58 15.32
CA SER A 71 -12.15 1.76 16.19
C SER A 71 -10.70 1.97 15.83
N GLU A 72 -9.84 1.74 16.76
CA GLU A 72 -8.42 1.67 16.51
C GLU A 72 -8.15 0.55 15.50
N PHE A 73 -7.50 0.92 14.39
CA PHE A 73 -7.12 -0.01 13.34
C PHE A 73 -5.64 -0.31 13.37
N PRO A 74 -5.23 -1.49 12.93
CA PRO A 74 -3.84 -1.76 12.68
C PRO A 74 -3.22 -0.78 11.67
N GLU A 75 -3.96 -0.41 10.61
CA GLU A 75 -3.45 0.42 9.52
C GLU A 75 -2.05 -0.01 9.06
N VAL A 76 -1.87 -1.29 8.82
CA VAL A 76 -0.60 -1.88 8.40
C VAL A 76 -0.72 -2.38 6.98
N THR A 77 0.34 -2.19 6.19
CA THR A 77 0.42 -2.81 4.86
C THR A 77 1.62 -3.74 4.81
N GLU A 78 1.37 -4.99 4.43
CA GLU A 78 2.42 -5.96 4.15
C GLU A 78 2.47 -6.29 2.66
N ILE A 79 3.69 -6.22 2.09
CA ILE A 79 3.98 -6.57 0.70
C ILE A 79 4.94 -7.75 0.73
N THR A 80 4.50 -8.90 0.24
CA THR A 80 5.28 -10.13 0.23
C THR A 80 5.74 -10.47 -1.17
N GLY A 81 7.02 -10.72 -1.31
CA GLY A 81 7.65 -11.17 -2.55
C GLY A 81 8.30 -12.54 -2.42
N THR A 82 8.91 -12.99 -3.51
CA THR A 82 9.56 -14.31 -3.59
C THR A 82 10.80 -14.45 -2.72
N LYS A 83 11.44 -13.34 -2.31
CA LYS A 83 12.68 -13.34 -1.52
C LYS A 83 12.51 -12.71 -0.13
N GLY A 84 11.41 -12.02 0.14
CA GLY A 84 11.24 -11.33 1.41
C GLY A 84 9.92 -10.58 1.49
N ARG A 85 9.78 -9.75 2.51
CA ARG A 85 8.60 -8.92 2.70
C ARG A 85 8.93 -7.52 3.21
N ILE A 86 8.04 -6.59 2.95
CA ILE A 86 8.06 -5.22 3.45
C ILE A 86 6.81 -5.04 4.31
N THR A 87 6.96 -4.44 5.48
CA THR A 87 5.85 -3.95 6.30
C THR A 87 5.91 -2.44 6.32
N LEU A 88 4.86 -1.76 5.86
CA LEU A 88 4.64 -0.34 6.11
C LEU A 88 3.97 -0.23 7.48
N GLU A 89 4.65 0.43 8.40
CA GLU A 89 4.18 0.52 9.79
C GLU A 89 3.03 1.53 9.93
N GLN A 90 2.25 1.36 10.98
CA GLN A 90 1.13 2.25 11.31
C GLN A 90 1.57 3.73 11.46
N PRO A 91 0.82 4.67 10.90
CA PRO A 91 -0.36 4.54 10.04
C PRO A 91 0.02 4.38 8.56
N ALA A 92 -0.41 3.29 7.93
CA ALA A 92 0.00 2.95 6.56
C ALA A 92 -0.48 3.96 5.48
N HIS A 93 -1.45 4.81 5.77
CA HIS A 93 -1.85 5.91 4.87
C HIS A 93 -0.78 7.00 4.73
N CYS A 94 0.09 7.15 5.73
CA CYS A 94 1.26 8.03 5.71
C CYS A 94 2.36 7.46 6.62
N PRO A 95 2.98 6.33 6.22
CA PRO A 95 3.95 5.64 7.06
C PRO A 95 5.23 6.45 7.19
N THR A 96 5.73 6.53 8.42
CA THR A 96 7.04 7.16 8.71
C THR A 96 8.14 6.13 8.93
N SER A 97 7.80 4.87 8.84
CA SER A 97 8.76 3.78 8.90
C SER A 97 8.30 2.58 8.10
N LEU A 98 9.25 1.81 7.63
CA LEU A 98 9.03 0.51 7.02
C LEU A 98 10.05 -0.50 7.54
N THR A 99 9.65 -1.75 7.58
CA THR A 99 10.52 -2.87 7.96
C THR A 99 10.66 -3.83 6.78
N VAL A 100 11.90 -4.14 6.42
CA VAL A 100 12.22 -5.16 5.40
C VAL A 100 12.71 -6.43 6.09
N ARG A 101 12.19 -7.57 5.69
CA ARG A 101 12.60 -8.89 6.18
C ARG A 101 12.99 -9.77 5.01
N ILE A 102 14.24 -10.23 5.00
CA ILE A 102 14.76 -11.14 3.97
C ILE A 102 15.27 -12.38 4.69
N PRO A 103 14.65 -13.55 4.49
CA PRO A 103 15.12 -14.79 5.06
C PRO A 103 16.55 -15.11 4.58
N PRO A 104 17.43 -15.59 5.45
CA PRO A 104 18.81 -15.95 5.07
C PRO A 104 18.86 -17.15 4.13
N ILE A 105 17.81 -17.97 4.15
CA ILE A 105 17.65 -19.16 3.30
C ILE A 105 16.27 -19.11 2.67
N THR A 106 16.16 -19.35 1.37
CA THR A 106 14.88 -19.47 0.70
C THR A 106 14.11 -20.65 1.31
N PRO A 107 12.92 -20.43 1.88
CA PRO A 107 12.13 -21.49 2.48
C PRO A 107 11.88 -22.60 1.45
N SER A 108 12.23 -23.83 1.77
CA SER A 108 11.88 -24.98 0.95
C SER A 108 10.56 -25.58 1.43
N ARG A 109 9.86 -26.28 0.53
CA ARG A 109 8.61 -27.01 0.87
C ARG A 109 8.76 -27.96 2.08
N TYR A 110 9.98 -28.40 2.36
CA TYR A 110 10.31 -29.42 3.36
C TYR A 110 11.00 -28.87 4.60
N MET A 111 11.43 -27.61 4.60
CA MET A 111 12.07 -26.99 5.76
C MET A 111 11.17 -25.91 6.34
N ARG A 112 10.60 -26.20 7.49
CA ARG A 112 9.92 -25.19 8.32
C ARG A 112 10.95 -24.67 9.34
N ASP A 113 11.73 -23.71 8.94
CA ASP A 113 12.49 -22.92 9.89
C ASP A 113 11.59 -21.81 10.41
N ASN A 114 11.20 -21.88 11.68
CA ASN A 114 10.41 -20.85 12.35
C ASN A 114 11.29 -19.74 12.94
N THR A 115 12.58 -19.73 12.67
CA THR A 115 13.47 -18.66 13.11
C THR A 115 13.03 -17.35 12.46
N PRO A 116 12.76 -16.30 13.24
CA PRO A 116 12.40 -15.03 12.68
C PRO A 116 13.48 -14.50 11.72
N SER A 117 13.07 -14.11 10.52
CA SER A 117 13.99 -13.52 9.55
C SER A 117 14.59 -12.23 10.11
N PRO A 118 15.89 -11.97 9.86
CA PRO A 118 16.48 -10.69 10.16
C PRO A 118 15.62 -9.55 9.59
N SER A 119 15.47 -8.49 10.35
CA SER A 119 14.69 -7.32 9.94
C SER A 119 15.57 -6.09 9.89
N GLN A 120 15.39 -5.28 8.85
CA GLN A 120 15.97 -3.96 8.73
C GLN A 120 14.85 -2.94 8.72
N ARG A 121 14.88 -2.00 9.66
CA ARG A 121 13.94 -0.89 9.76
C ARG A 121 14.55 0.35 9.12
N PHE A 122 13.70 1.10 8.42
CA PHE A 122 14.03 2.39 7.83
C PHE A 122 13.01 3.41 8.33
N ASP A 123 13.51 4.52 8.88
CA ASP A 123 12.69 5.59 9.41
C ASP A 123 12.78 6.83 8.51
N TYR A 124 11.63 7.43 8.23
CA TYR A 124 11.44 8.61 7.39
C TYR A 124 10.61 9.65 8.16
N PRO A 125 11.19 10.33 9.13
CA PRO A 125 10.44 11.27 9.95
C PRO A 125 9.87 12.43 9.12
N LEU A 126 8.66 12.84 9.46
CA LEU A 126 8.03 13.99 8.83
C LEU A 126 8.76 15.29 9.22
N PRO A 127 8.74 16.32 8.34
CA PRO A 127 9.38 17.59 8.61
C PRO A 127 8.83 18.26 9.88
N SER A 128 9.69 18.56 10.84
CA SER A 128 9.30 19.21 12.10
C SER A 128 8.95 20.70 11.92
N SER A 129 9.38 21.30 10.80
CA SER A 129 9.14 22.71 10.49
C SER A 129 7.71 23.03 10.06
N VAL A 130 6.89 21.99 9.77
CA VAL A 130 5.51 22.17 9.35
C VAL A 130 4.62 22.14 10.58
N SER A 131 4.18 23.31 11.04
CA SER A 131 3.18 23.44 12.09
C SER A 131 1.79 23.64 11.45
N VAL A 132 0.99 22.59 11.46
CA VAL A 132 -0.42 22.65 11.05
C VAL A 132 -1.31 22.15 12.18
N PRO A 133 -2.54 22.65 12.32
CA PRO A 133 -3.52 22.04 13.22
C PRO A 133 -3.69 20.58 12.83
N ARG A 134 -3.54 19.67 13.79
CA ARG A 134 -3.63 18.23 13.51
C ARG A 134 -5.09 17.79 13.57
N ALA A 135 -5.67 17.47 12.42
CA ALA A 135 -6.96 16.79 12.35
C ALA A 135 -6.80 15.26 12.44
N PHE A 136 -5.66 14.72 11.99
CA PHE A 136 -5.34 13.28 12.02
C PHE A 136 -3.83 13.05 12.08
N VAL A 137 -3.45 11.81 12.36
CA VAL A 137 -2.06 11.39 12.52
C VAL A 137 -1.30 11.58 11.19
N ASN A 138 -0.07 12.09 11.28
CA ASN A 138 0.84 12.30 10.15
C ASN A 138 0.30 13.24 9.04
N GLN A 139 -0.65 14.12 9.35
CA GLN A 139 -1.19 15.10 8.40
C GLN A 139 -0.09 15.95 7.75
N GLN A 140 1.03 16.17 8.41
CA GLN A 140 2.19 16.88 7.85
C GLN A 140 2.73 16.24 6.56
N GLY A 141 2.43 14.95 6.31
CA GLY A 141 2.80 14.25 5.08
C GLY A 141 2.25 14.89 3.81
N PHE A 142 1.19 15.69 3.88
CA PHE A 142 0.70 16.46 2.75
C PHE A 142 1.71 17.45 2.17
N ILE A 143 2.76 17.79 2.93
CA ILE A 143 3.82 18.65 2.41
C ILE A 143 4.47 18.05 1.14
N TYR A 144 4.63 16.73 1.08
CA TYR A 144 5.22 16.06 -0.08
C TYR A 144 4.34 16.18 -1.33
N MET A 145 3.02 16.10 -1.14
CA MET A 145 2.06 16.33 -2.22
C MET A 145 2.10 17.80 -2.69
N ILE A 146 2.13 18.73 -1.74
CA ILE A 146 2.21 20.18 -2.04
C ILE A 146 3.51 20.49 -2.80
N GLU A 147 4.63 19.93 -2.38
CA GLU A 147 5.90 20.09 -3.08
C GLU A 147 5.88 19.50 -4.50
N ALA A 148 5.26 18.33 -4.68
CA ALA A 148 5.11 17.73 -6.00
C ALA A 148 4.26 18.62 -6.92
N ILE A 149 3.14 19.15 -6.44
CA ILE A 149 2.30 20.09 -7.17
C ILE A 149 3.09 21.35 -7.54
N HIS A 150 3.83 21.91 -6.58
CA HIS A 150 4.65 23.10 -6.83
C HIS A 150 5.68 22.86 -7.93
N ARG A 151 6.37 21.72 -7.91
CA ARG A 151 7.35 21.33 -8.96
C ARG A 151 6.67 21.18 -10.32
N CYS A 152 5.48 20.57 -10.37
CA CYS A 152 4.70 20.44 -11.61
C CYS A 152 4.33 21.81 -12.18
N LEU A 153 3.83 22.71 -11.35
CA LEU A 153 3.47 24.08 -11.75
C LEU A 153 4.71 24.85 -12.25
N ALA A 154 5.83 24.79 -11.54
CA ALA A 154 7.07 25.41 -11.95
C ALA A 154 7.59 24.87 -13.29
N ALA A 155 7.42 23.58 -13.55
CA ALA A 155 7.75 22.92 -14.81
C ALA A 155 6.67 23.08 -15.90
N ARG A 156 5.57 23.80 -15.62
CA ARG A 156 4.41 23.96 -16.51
C ARG A 156 3.78 22.65 -16.96
N LEU A 157 3.81 21.63 -16.10
CA LEU A 157 3.13 20.37 -16.33
C LEU A 157 1.65 20.48 -15.98
N LEU A 158 0.78 19.82 -16.76
CA LEU A 158 -0.65 19.79 -16.52
C LEU A 158 -1.08 18.75 -15.51
N GLU A 159 -0.22 17.76 -15.24
CA GLU A 159 -0.46 16.70 -14.29
C GLU A 159 0.86 16.18 -13.68
N CYS A 160 0.74 15.45 -12.57
CA CYS A 160 1.88 14.92 -11.86
C CYS A 160 2.35 13.61 -12.50
N PRO A 161 3.64 13.49 -12.90
CA PRO A 161 4.15 12.26 -13.51
C PRO A 161 4.12 11.03 -12.59
N GLN A 162 4.14 11.25 -11.25
CA GLN A 162 4.10 10.16 -10.28
C GLN A 162 2.72 9.53 -10.12
N PHE A 163 1.67 10.30 -10.39
CA PHE A 163 0.28 9.85 -10.33
C PHE A 163 -0.56 10.78 -11.22
N ASN A 164 -0.79 10.36 -12.44
CA ASN A 164 -1.47 11.15 -13.46
C ASN A 164 -2.98 10.88 -13.51
N LYS A 165 -3.68 11.50 -14.46
CA LYS A 165 -5.13 11.33 -14.63
C LYS A 165 -5.49 9.87 -14.96
N GLN A 166 -4.70 9.20 -15.80
CA GLN A 166 -4.98 7.83 -16.20
C GLN A 166 -4.84 6.89 -15.00
N ASP A 167 -3.82 7.11 -14.16
CA ASP A 167 -3.60 6.36 -12.91
C ASP A 167 -4.79 6.52 -11.96
N SER A 168 -5.30 7.74 -11.84
CA SER A 168 -6.49 8.04 -11.03
C SER A 168 -7.72 7.32 -11.55
N LEU A 169 -7.94 7.33 -12.86
CA LEU A 169 -9.07 6.64 -13.49
C LEU A 169 -8.98 5.13 -13.27
N HIS A 170 -7.80 4.56 -13.46
CA HIS A 170 -7.58 3.14 -13.25
C HIS A 170 -7.85 2.73 -11.80
N LEU A 171 -7.32 3.48 -10.82
CA LEU A 171 -7.59 3.23 -9.40
C LEU A 171 -9.09 3.30 -9.08
N MET A 172 -9.80 4.29 -9.65
CA MET A 172 -11.24 4.45 -9.47
C MET A 172 -12.06 3.32 -10.12
N GLU A 173 -11.61 2.77 -11.23
CA GLU A 173 -12.24 1.58 -11.85
C GLU A 173 -12.18 0.37 -10.92
N ILE A 174 -11.01 0.10 -10.33
CA ILE A 174 -10.85 -0.99 -9.35
C ILE A 174 -11.70 -0.73 -8.11
N LEU A 175 -11.66 0.49 -7.58
CA LEU A 175 -12.47 0.89 -6.43
C LEU A 175 -13.97 0.70 -6.68
N HIS A 176 -14.44 1.09 -7.87
CA HIS A 176 -15.85 0.87 -8.26
C HIS A 176 -16.20 -0.62 -8.29
N GLY A 177 -15.29 -1.46 -8.79
CA GLY A 177 -15.43 -2.92 -8.74
C GLY A 177 -15.59 -3.44 -7.31
N VAL A 178 -14.75 -2.99 -6.40
CA VAL A 178 -14.82 -3.36 -4.98
C VAL A 178 -16.12 -2.87 -4.33
N LEU A 179 -16.51 -1.61 -4.56
CA LEU A 179 -17.71 -1.01 -3.93
C LEU A 179 -19.02 -1.54 -4.49
N LYS A 180 -19.05 -1.96 -5.74
CA LYS A 180 -20.25 -2.52 -6.38
C LYS A 180 -20.71 -3.81 -5.74
N TYR A 181 -19.80 -4.62 -5.21
CA TYR A 181 -20.08 -5.89 -4.58
C TYR A 181 -20.20 -5.81 -3.05
N ARG A 182 -20.07 -4.62 -2.49
CA ARG A 182 -20.17 -4.31 -1.06
C ARG A 182 -21.59 -3.77 -0.67
#